data_359b68322cf1dd305a8b459a066f2e6c
#
_entry.id   359b68322cf1dd305a8b459a066f2e6c
#
_cell.length_a   1.000
_cell.length_b   1.000
_cell.length_c   1.000
_cell.angle_alpha   90.00
_cell.angle_beta   90.00
_cell.angle_gamma   90.00
#
_symmetry.space_group_name_H-M   'P 1'
#
loop_
_entity.id
_entity.type
_entity.pdbx_description
1 polymer ?
#
loop_
_entity_poly.entity_id
_entity_poly.type
_entity_poly.pdbx_seq_one_letter_code
_entity_poly.pdbx_strand_id
1 'polypeptide(L)'
;MVYFCQILFTDCEELCMRCKQWIFDMDGTLTDSMTLVWEGAPAALLARYGRTPKADLRSTLLSMGMDEGAAYLIREYGLPLRMEDYMGVMRTVIARLYEDVELKPGVRPMLARLKAEGARMCICSNTWADQCRTVLTRLSIDVYFEFDGEAQ
;
A
#
# COMPACT_ATOMS: atom_id res chain seq x y z
N MET A 1 -0.42 14.35 7.23
CA MET A 1 0.84 14.62 7.99
C MET A 1 1.19 13.32 8.70
N VAL A 2 2.02 12.50 8.08
CA VAL A 2 2.40 11.18 8.61
C VAL A 2 3.59 11.41 9.53
N TYR A 3 3.43 11.10 10.80
CA TYR A 3 4.56 11.11 11.74
C TYR A 3 5.40 9.85 11.53
N PHE A 4 6.52 10.01 10.86
CA PHE A 4 7.59 9.02 10.87
C PHE A 4 8.23 9.04 12.25
N CYS A 5 8.00 8.01 13.05
CA CYS A 5 8.77 7.78 14.26
C CYS A 5 10.11 7.16 13.87
N GLN A 6 11.10 8.01 13.63
CA GLN A 6 12.50 7.61 13.45
C GLN A 6 13.09 7.38 14.83
N ILE A 7 12.97 6.17 15.36
CA ILE A 7 13.62 5.77 16.61
C ILE A 7 15.06 5.36 16.28
N LEU A 8 16.01 6.12 16.82
CA LEU A 8 17.45 5.86 16.70
C LEU A 8 17.82 4.54 17.42
N PHE A 9 18.61 3.73 16.76
CA PHE A 9 18.93 2.33 17.01
C PHE A 9 19.90 2.08 18.18
N THR A 10 19.66 2.51 19.39
CA THR A 10 20.50 2.08 20.53
C THR A 10 19.74 1.66 21.79
N ASP A 11 18.45 2.04 21.93
CA ASP A 11 17.63 1.65 23.09
C ASP A 11 16.30 1.00 22.65
N CYS A 12 16.23 0.52 21.42
CA CYS A 12 14.99 0.10 20.77
C CYS A 12 14.40 -1.20 21.34
N GLU A 13 15.25 -2.13 21.81
CA GLU A 13 14.76 -3.42 22.31
C GLU A 13 13.98 -3.27 23.61
N GLU A 14 14.44 -2.42 24.52
CA GLU A 14 13.79 -2.22 25.82
C GLU A 14 12.53 -1.35 25.74
N LEU A 15 12.51 -0.37 24.83
CA LEU A 15 11.33 0.47 24.56
C LEU A 15 10.24 -0.29 23.80
N CYS A 16 10.64 -1.13 22.86
CA CYS A 16 9.78 -2.00 22.05
C CYS A 16 9.04 -3.02 22.94
N MET A 17 9.68 -3.53 23.98
CA MET A 17 9.11 -4.48 24.95
C MET A 17 8.02 -3.86 25.85
N ARG A 18 7.91 -2.53 25.91
CA ARG A 18 6.91 -1.80 26.72
C ARG A 18 5.69 -1.33 25.96
N CYS A 19 5.79 -1.22 24.63
CA CYS A 19 4.68 -0.76 23.80
C CYS A 19 3.71 -1.91 23.54
N LYS A 20 2.50 -1.80 24.10
CA LYS A 20 1.43 -2.80 23.90
C LYS A 20 0.51 -2.51 22.72
N GLN A 21 0.71 -1.37 22.04
CA GLN A 21 -0.12 -0.94 20.92
C GLN A 21 0.78 -0.54 19.75
N TRP A 22 0.49 -1.10 18.58
CA TRP A 22 1.25 -0.87 17.36
C TRP A 22 0.35 -0.47 16.22
N ILE A 23 0.75 0.54 15.48
CA ILE A 23 0.10 0.96 14.24
C ILE A 23 1.09 0.71 13.11
N PHE A 24 0.70 -0.14 12.15
CA PHE A 24 1.51 -0.45 10.99
C PHE A 24 0.92 0.20 9.74
N ASP A 25 1.79 0.73 8.91
CA ASP A 25 1.48 0.96 7.52
C ASP A 25 1.63 -0.35 6.74
N MET A 26 0.88 -0.50 5.66
CA MET A 26 0.91 -1.70 4.84
C MET A 26 1.96 -1.61 3.73
N ASP A 27 1.84 -0.60 2.87
CA ASP A 27 2.60 -0.52 1.63
C ASP A 27 4.05 -0.08 1.86
N GLY A 28 4.99 -0.90 1.44
CA GLY A 28 6.42 -0.63 1.66
C GLY A 28 6.88 -0.88 3.10
N THR A 29 5.96 -1.16 4.03
CA THR A 29 6.25 -1.46 5.44
C THR A 29 6.07 -2.95 5.74
N LEU A 30 4.86 -3.47 5.65
CA LEU A 30 4.59 -4.89 5.80
C LEU A 30 4.71 -5.65 4.47
N THR A 31 4.31 -5.03 3.39
CA THR A 31 4.31 -5.60 2.04
C THR A 31 5.38 -4.96 1.15
N ASP A 32 5.91 -5.74 0.21
CA ASP A 32 6.85 -5.25 -0.80
C ASP A 32 6.11 -4.76 -2.05
N SER A 33 5.22 -3.81 -1.85
CA SER A 33 4.25 -3.30 -2.83
C SER A 33 4.72 -2.06 -3.59
N MET A 34 5.74 -1.34 -3.12
CA MET A 34 6.08 -0.03 -3.66
C MET A 34 6.41 -0.07 -5.15
N THR A 35 7.29 -0.97 -5.57
CA THR A 35 7.68 -1.09 -6.99
C THR A 35 6.57 -1.69 -7.83
N LEU A 36 5.94 -2.77 -7.36
CA LEU A 36 4.95 -3.51 -8.14
C LEU A 36 3.64 -2.73 -8.26
N VAL A 37 3.13 -2.20 -7.17
CA VAL A 37 1.80 -1.54 -7.12
C VAL A 37 1.93 -0.06 -7.41
N TRP A 38 2.63 0.67 -6.54
CA TRP A 38 2.61 2.14 -6.61
C TRP A 38 3.39 2.71 -7.79
N GLU A 39 4.54 2.14 -8.13
CA GLU A 39 5.30 2.55 -9.31
C GLU A 39 4.79 1.86 -10.58
N GLY A 40 4.27 0.64 -10.46
CA GLY A 40 3.78 -0.16 -11.59
C GLY A 40 2.36 0.17 -12.04
N ALA A 41 1.49 0.71 -11.19
CA ALA A 41 0.08 0.92 -11.51
C ALA A 41 -0.16 1.82 -12.74
N PRO A 42 0.56 2.94 -12.96
CA PRO A 42 0.40 3.74 -14.15
C PRO A 42 0.72 2.95 -15.44
N ALA A 43 1.80 2.17 -15.43
CA ALA A 43 2.19 1.34 -16.58
C ALA A 43 1.16 0.22 -16.83
N ALA A 44 0.66 -0.41 -15.79
CA ALA A 44 -0.38 -1.44 -15.86
C ALA A 44 -1.71 -0.86 -16.40
N LEU A 45 -2.07 0.36 -15.98
CA LEU A 45 -3.21 1.08 -16.54
C LEU A 45 -3.04 1.29 -18.05
N LEU A 46 -1.88 1.78 -18.48
CA LEU A 46 -1.58 2.01 -19.88
C LEU A 46 -1.65 0.71 -20.69
N ALA A 47 -1.06 -0.36 -20.17
CA ALA A 47 -1.10 -1.68 -20.81
C ALA A 47 -2.54 -2.21 -21.00
N ARG A 48 -3.42 -1.97 -20.04
CA ARG A 48 -4.85 -2.32 -20.13
C ARG A 48 -5.53 -1.70 -21.35
N TYR A 49 -5.07 -0.51 -21.77
CA TYR A 49 -5.60 0.20 -22.94
C TYR A 49 -4.70 0.08 -24.18
N GLY A 50 -3.75 -0.86 -24.17
CA GLY A 50 -2.84 -1.08 -25.30
C GLY A 50 -1.89 0.09 -25.56
N ARG A 51 -1.54 0.84 -24.51
CA ARG A 51 -0.60 1.95 -24.57
C ARG A 51 0.75 1.55 -23.98
N THR A 52 1.83 2.02 -24.57
CA THR A 52 3.19 1.79 -24.08
C THR A 52 3.64 3.01 -23.28
N PRO A 53 4.10 2.82 -22.02
CA PRO A 53 4.61 3.93 -21.22
C PRO A 53 5.88 4.52 -21.84
N LYS A 54 6.03 5.84 -21.77
CA LYS A 54 7.27 6.54 -22.11
C LYS A 54 8.34 6.23 -21.05
N ALA A 55 9.61 6.31 -21.44
CA ALA A 55 10.74 6.01 -20.55
C ALA A 55 10.80 6.93 -19.31
N ASP A 56 10.30 8.14 -19.42
CA ASP A 56 10.26 9.17 -18.38
C ASP A 56 8.96 9.20 -17.58
N LEU A 57 8.02 8.26 -17.81
CA LEU A 57 6.71 8.25 -17.17
C LEU A 57 6.82 8.37 -15.65
N ARG A 58 7.69 7.57 -15.02
CA ARG A 58 7.85 7.56 -13.57
C ARG A 58 8.30 8.92 -13.04
N SER A 59 9.35 9.49 -13.62
CA SER A 59 9.89 10.79 -13.19
C SER A 59 8.89 11.93 -13.42
N THR A 60 8.12 11.86 -14.49
CA THR A 60 7.07 12.81 -14.80
C THR A 60 5.96 12.78 -13.75
N LEU A 61 5.45 11.59 -13.41
CA LEU A 61 4.37 11.45 -12.43
C LEU A 61 4.81 11.77 -11.00
N LEU A 62 6.08 11.53 -10.63
CA LEU A 62 6.60 11.89 -9.30
C LEU A 62 6.59 13.39 -9.00
N SER A 63 6.58 14.24 -10.03
CA SER A 63 6.51 15.70 -9.89
C SER A 63 5.08 16.25 -9.84
N MET A 64 4.07 15.39 -10.00
CA MET A 64 2.66 15.76 -10.11
C MET A 64 1.86 15.32 -8.88
N GLY A 65 0.81 16.08 -8.57
CA GLY A 65 -0.24 15.62 -7.66
C GLY A 65 -1.09 14.52 -8.32
N MET A 66 -1.89 13.81 -7.51
CA MET A 66 -2.68 12.68 -7.99
C MET A 66 -3.63 13.03 -9.13
N ASP A 67 -4.38 14.13 -9.00
CA ASP A 67 -5.33 14.59 -10.02
C ASP A 67 -4.61 15.07 -11.30
N GLU A 68 -3.47 15.73 -11.13
CA GLU A 68 -2.64 16.18 -12.24
C GLU A 68 -2.05 14.99 -13.01
N GLY A 69 -1.54 13.99 -12.29
CA GLY A 69 -1.04 12.74 -12.88
C GLY A 69 -2.13 11.96 -13.62
N ALA A 70 -3.34 11.90 -13.07
CA ALA A 70 -4.50 11.29 -13.73
C ALA A 70 -4.84 12.03 -15.03
N ALA A 71 -4.96 13.35 -14.99
CA ALA A 71 -5.24 14.17 -16.16
C ALA A 71 -4.14 14.07 -17.23
N TYR A 72 -2.88 14.00 -16.79
CA TYR A 72 -1.73 13.76 -17.67
C TYR A 72 -1.86 12.42 -18.40
N LEU A 73 -2.09 11.33 -17.67
CA LEU A 73 -2.22 9.99 -18.26
C LEU A 73 -3.37 9.93 -19.28
N ILE A 74 -4.53 10.46 -18.93
CA ILE A 74 -5.69 10.47 -19.83
C ILE A 74 -5.37 11.22 -21.10
N ARG A 75 -4.84 12.43 -21.00
CA ARG A 75 -4.57 13.31 -22.15
C ARG A 75 -3.39 12.82 -22.99
N GLU A 76 -2.27 12.53 -22.35
CA GLU A 76 -1.00 12.23 -23.02
C GLU A 76 -1.05 10.90 -23.77
N TYR A 77 -1.76 9.92 -23.23
CA TYR A 77 -1.88 8.60 -23.83
C TYR A 77 -3.22 8.37 -24.54
N GLY A 78 -4.08 9.39 -24.61
CA GLY A 78 -5.38 9.30 -25.26
C GLY A 78 -6.23 8.15 -24.68
N LEU A 79 -6.29 8.06 -23.34
CA LEU A 79 -7.09 7.03 -22.69
C LEU A 79 -8.58 7.35 -22.85
N PRO A 80 -9.42 6.35 -23.20
CA PRO A 80 -10.86 6.53 -23.31
C PRO A 80 -11.52 6.54 -21.92
N LEU A 81 -11.04 7.42 -21.04
CA LEU A 81 -11.48 7.57 -19.66
C LEU A 81 -11.87 9.00 -19.37
N ARG A 82 -12.96 9.18 -18.65
CA ARG A 82 -13.31 10.45 -18.03
C ARG A 82 -12.58 10.55 -16.68
N MET A 83 -12.31 11.74 -16.23
CA MET A 83 -11.63 11.97 -14.97
C MET A 83 -12.38 11.35 -13.77
N GLU A 84 -13.70 11.39 -13.80
CA GLU A 84 -14.57 10.80 -12.77
C GLU A 84 -14.50 9.27 -12.70
N ASP A 85 -14.17 8.61 -13.82
CA ASP A 85 -14.06 7.14 -13.90
C ASP A 85 -12.65 6.65 -13.54
N TYR A 86 -11.64 7.53 -13.59
CA TYR A 86 -10.23 7.18 -13.45
C TYR A 86 -9.93 6.42 -12.15
N MET A 87 -10.41 6.92 -11.02
CA MET A 87 -10.14 6.29 -9.72
C MET A 87 -10.75 4.90 -9.60
N GLY A 88 -11.94 4.68 -10.17
CA GLY A 88 -12.57 3.35 -10.19
C GLY A 88 -11.77 2.34 -11.02
N VAL A 89 -11.27 2.78 -12.18
CA VAL A 89 -10.43 1.94 -13.04
C VAL A 89 -9.09 1.67 -12.39
N MET A 90 -8.44 2.70 -11.84
CA MET A 90 -7.15 2.56 -11.15
C MET A 90 -7.25 1.61 -9.96
N ARG A 91 -8.32 1.69 -9.18
CA ARG A 91 -8.59 0.76 -8.06
C ARG A 91 -8.63 -0.70 -8.55
N THR A 92 -9.23 -0.97 -9.71
CA THR A 92 -9.26 -2.31 -10.30
C THR A 92 -7.85 -2.76 -10.74
N VAL A 93 -7.06 -1.85 -11.32
CA VAL A 93 -5.67 -2.13 -11.71
C VAL A 93 -4.82 -2.46 -10.48
N ILE A 94 -4.90 -1.64 -9.46
CA ILE A 94 -4.18 -1.81 -8.20
C ILE A 94 -4.56 -3.14 -7.52
N ALA A 95 -5.86 -3.47 -7.47
CA ALA A 95 -6.31 -4.74 -6.89
C ALA A 95 -5.65 -5.96 -7.56
N ARG A 96 -5.49 -5.89 -8.88
CA ARG A 96 -4.83 -6.94 -9.65
C ARG A 96 -3.34 -7.06 -9.32
N LEU A 97 -2.64 -5.93 -9.21
CA LEU A 97 -1.22 -5.92 -8.85
C LEU A 97 -0.98 -6.46 -7.43
N TYR A 98 -1.92 -6.25 -6.53
CA TYR A 98 -1.82 -6.81 -5.18
C TYR A 98 -1.89 -8.34 -5.14
N GLU A 99 -2.37 -9.01 -6.17
CA GLU A 99 -2.39 -10.49 -6.23
C GLU A 99 -0.97 -11.07 -6.17
N ASP A 100 0.04 -10.34 -6.66
CA ASP A 100 1.44 -10.76 -6.73
C ASP A 100 2.33 -10.17 -5.63
N VAL A 101 1.76 -9.35 -4.74
CA VAL A 101 2.54 -8.71 -3.65
C VAL A 101 2.88 -9.72 -2.57
N GLU A 102 4.12 -9.69 -2.11
CA GLU A 102 4.63 -10.50 -1.02
C GLU A 102 4.89 -9.68 0.25
N LEU A 103 5.06 -10.37 1.38
CA LEU A 103 5.53 -9.75 2.62
C LEU A 103 7.00 -9.38 2.51
N LYS A 104 7.37 -8.27 3.15
CA LYS A 104 8.79 -8.00 3.39
C LYS A 104 9.42 -9.06 4.29
N PRO A 105 10.72 -9.37 4.08
CA PRO A 105 11.43 -10.32 4.93
C PRO A 105 11.30 -9.97 6.41
N GLY A 106 11.05 -10.98 7.24
CA GLY A 106 10.96 -10.82 8.69
C GLY A 106 9.61 -10.33 9.24
N VAL A 107 8.67 -9.91 8.40
CA VAL A 107 7.36 -9.40 8.86
C VAL A 107 6.57 -10.47 9.62
N ARG A 108 6.42 -11.66 9.07
CA ARG A 108 5.62 -12.71 9.70
C ARG A 108 6.14 -13.10 11.09
N PRO A 109 7.43 -13.43 11.29
CA PRO A 109 7.95 -13.75 12.62
C PRO A 109 7.87 -12.56 13.59
N MET A 110 8.04 -11.32 13.11
CA MET A 110 7.86 -10.11 13.93
C MET A 110 6.42 -9.98 14.46
N LEU A 111 5.42 -10.12 13.58
CA LEU A 111 4.01 -10.04 13.97
C LEU A 111 3.62 -11.16 14.94
N ALA A 112 4.11 -12.39 14.71
CA ALA A 112 3.87 -13.52 15.58
C ALA A 112 4.46 -13.29 16.99
N ARG A 113 5.68 -12.75 17.07
CA ARG A 113 6.33 -12.40 18.33
C ARG A 113 5.54 -11.32 19.08
N LEU A 114 5.19 -10.22 18.42
CA LEU A 114 4.40 -9.14 19.04
C LEU A 114 3.07 -9.65 19.58
N LYS A 115 2.38 -10.50 18.82
CA LYS A 115 1.12 -11.14 19.27
C LYS A 115 1.33 -12.00 20.51
N ALA A 116 2.40 -12.81 20.54
CA ALA A 116 2.74 -13.65 21.69
C ALA A 116 3.08 -12.82 22.95
N GLU A 117 3.63 -11.62 22.78
CA GLU A 117 3.90 -10.66 23.85
C GLU A 117 2.66 -9.86 24.29
N GLY A 118 1.49 -10.15 23.70
CA GLY A 118 0.21 -9.50 24.03
C GLY A 118 0.03 -8.13 23.42
N ALA A 119 0.75 -7.80 22.37
CA ALA A 119 0.59 -6.54 21.66
C ALA A 119 -0.74 -6.50 20.89
N ARG A 120 -1.42 -5.35 20.92
CA ARG A 120 -2.54 -5.01 20.06
C ARG A 120 -1.99 -4.32 18.81
N MET A 121 -2.44 -4.74 17.65
CA MET A 121 -1.91 -4.24 16.37
C MET A 121 -3.05 -3.82 15.46
N CYS A 122 -2.89 -2.67 14.81
CA CYS A 122 -3.83 -2.20 13.78
C CYS A 122 -3.06 -1.69 12.54
N ILE A 123 -3.79 -1.55 11.43
CA ILE A 123 -3.28 -1.02 10.18
C ILE A 123 -3.77 0.43 10.01
N CYS A 124 -2.86 1.30 9.58
CA CYS A 124 -3.19 2.63 9.09
C CYS A 124 -2.50 2.83 7.73
N SER A 125 -3.27 2.86 6.66
CA SER A 125 -2.77 2.93 5.28
C SER A 125 -3.63 3.88 4.45
N ASN A 126 -3.04 4.45 3.39
CA ASN A 126 -3.78 5.22 2.38
C ASN A 126 -4.50 4.32 1.36
N THR A 127 -4.26 3.01 1.39
CA THR A 127 -4.95 2.03 0.56
C THR A 127 -6.38 1.82 1.07
N TRP A 128 -7.34 1.60 0.16
CA TRP A 128 -8.74 1.34 0.52
C TRP A 128 -8.84 0.17 1.49
N ALA A 129 -9.64 0.34 2.54
CA ALA A 129 -9.72 -0.61 3.65
C ALA A 129 -10.08 -2.05 3.22
N ASP A 130 -10.97 -2.20 2.26
CA ASP A 130 -11.35 -3.50 1.71
C ASP A 130 -10.21 -4.16 0.92
N GLN A 131 -9.41 -3.37 0.19
CA GLN A 131 -8.19 -3.89 -0.47
C GLN A 131 -7.13 -4.28 0.54
N CYS A 132 -6.88 -3.46 1.57
CA CYS A 132 -5.99 -3.81 2.66
C CYS A 132 -6.39 -5.17 3.26
N ARG A 133 -7.66 -5.32 3.63
CA ARG A 133 -8.18 -6.58 4.21
C ARG A 133 -7.94 -7.76 3.28
N THR A 134 -8.25 -7.61 1.99
CA THR A 134 -8.03 -8.66 0.98
C THR A 134 -6.57 -9.08 0.91
N VAL A 135 -5.64 -8.12 0.86
CA VAL A 135 -4.19 -8.38 0.81
C VAL A 135 -3.71 -9.09 2.08
N LEU A 136 -4.09 -8.59 3.25
CA LEU A 136 -3.68 -9.15 4.53
C LEU A 136 -4.20 -10.59 4.71
N THR A 137 -5.43 -10.87 4.29
CA THR A 137 -6.03 -12.21 4.31
C THR A 137 -5.32 -13.14 3.35
N ARG A 138 -5.07 -12.71 2.10
CA ARG A 138 -4.29 -13.48 1.12
C ARG A 138 -2.90 -13.86 1.66
N LEU A 139 -2.26 -12.90 2.32
CA LEU A 139 -0.94 -13.10 2.95
C LEU A 139 -1.02 -13.83 4.30
N SER A 140 -2.21 -14.18 4.79
CA SER A 140 -2.46 -14.86 6.07
C SER A 140 -1.80 -14.15 7.26
N ILE A 141 -1.94 -12.83 7.32
CA ILE A 141 -1.49 -11.99 8.44
C ILE A 141 -2.60 -11.13 9.04
N ASP A 142 -3.81 -11.17 8.48
CA ASP A 142 -5.00 -10.49 9.01
C ASP A 142 -5.31 -10.86 10.46
N VAL A 143 -5.03 -12.10 10.86
CA VAL A 143 -5.21 -12.63 12.22
C VAL A 143 -4.41 -11.90 13.31
N TYR A 144 -3.40 -11.12 12.92
CA TYR A 144 -2.58 -10.36 13.84
C TYR A 144 -3.18 -8.99 14.19
N PHE A 145 -4.10 -8.47 13.38
CA PHE A 145 -4.60 -7.11 13.47
C PHE A 145 -6.02 -7.05 14.03
N GLU A 146 -6.27 -5.99 14.78
CA GLU A 146 -7.61 -5.60 15.15
C GLU A 146 -8.15 -4.67 14.06
N PHE A 147 -9.22 -5.08 13.41
CA PHE A 147 -9.95 -4.21 12.50
C PHE A 147 -11.04 -3.53 13.31
N ASP A 148 -10.90 -2.22 13.54
CA ASP A 148 -11.93 -1.48 14.22
C ASP A 148 -13.23 -1.53 13.41
N GLY A 149 -14.21 -2.17 14.04
CA GLY A 149 -15.63 -1.97 13.79
C GLY A 149 -16.15 -2.53 12.48
N GLU A 150 -16.77 -3.68 12.55
CA GLU A 150 -18.14 -3.72 12.06
C GLU A 150 -18.93 -2.75 12.93
N ALA A 151 -19.05 -1.49 12.49
CA ALA A 151 -20.11 -0.63 12.98
C ALA A 151 -21.44 -1.31 12.58
N GLN A 152 -22.10 -1.87 13.58
CA GLN A 152 -23.46 -2.35 13.48
C GLN A 152 -24.40 -1.20 13.16
#